data_7c4a784aeb104ad8db3662e97d51a449
#
_entry.id   7c4a784aeb104ad8db3662e97d51a449
#
_cell.length_a   1.000
_cell.length_b   1.000
_cell.length_c   1.000
_cell.angle_alpha   90.00
_cell.angle_beta   90.00
_cell.angle_gamma   90.00
#
_symmetry.space_group_name_H-M   'P 1'
#
loop_
_entity.id
_entity.type
_entity.pdbx_description
1 polymer ?
#
loop_
_entity_poly.entity_id
_entity_poly.type
_entity_poly.pdbx_seq_one_letter_code
_entity_poly.pdbx_strand_id
1 'polypeptide(L)'
;MEKKYMILCVAGQSNAVGFDESRIPEDYLGHFRTERIRQLGLYGEDNLKIIPLGACAQNYQDMRPFGNPENPAAMPGTRGMHLPLADLLLDMIPGDYDILVLPCAYGGVGFTVGEQGSYDSVALRPSQGRLRWGKESPFYFAMRDRIQYCLELNPENRFLGVVWMQGEFDYENGPAQMAGFDAMTEDFFRYMAEACPGKVYKGDWNRGIWYNAETVAHWYGVGDCPKIWAHYAQWSPETYVKVPRDTDSNEVNGTGLTAAVRAMHFGNDAFRRVVAPCIAKTMAKRLH
;
A
#
# COMPACT_ATOMS: atom_id res chain seq x y z
N MET A 1 4.00 -29.85 0.82
CA MET A 1 4.86 -28.88 1.52
C MET A 1 4.01 -27.67 1.85
N GLU A 2 4.16 -27.12 3.03
CA GLU A 2 3.50 -25.89 3.45
C GLU A 2 4.03 -24.71 2.64
N LYS A 3 3.14 -23.80 2.18
CA LYS A 3 3.53 -22.67 1.35
C LYS A 3 4.38 -21.68 2.15
N LYS A 4 5.46 -21.20 1.52
CA LYS A 4 6.33 -20.15 2.04
C LYS A 4 6.02 -18.83 1.36
N TYR A 5 6.03 -17.76 2.12
CA TYR A 5 5.68 -16.45 1.60
C TYR A 5 6.78 -15.41 1.79
N MET A 6 6.98 -14.62 0.76
CA MET A 6 7.58 -13.31 0.86
C MET A 6 6.48 -12.29 1.13
N ILE A 7 6.54 -11.59 2.24
CA ILE A 7 5.49 -10.72 2.76
C ILE A 7 5.75 -9.28 2.32
N LEU A 8 4.80 -8.71 1.59
CA LEU A 8 4.80 -7.33 1.11
C LEU A 8 3.69 -6.54 1.78
N CYS A 9 4.01 -5.52 2.55
CA CYS A 9 3.02 -4.61 3.11
C CYS A 9 2.83 -3.39 2.20
N VAL A 10 1.58 -3.03 1.90
CA VAL A 10 1.22 -1.79 1.21
C VAL A 10 0.38 -0.96 2.16
N ALA A 11 0.90 0.19 2.58
CA ALA A 11 0.32 1.04 3.60
C ALA A 11 0.29 2.51 3.18
N GLY A 12 -0.52 3.30 3.84
CA GLY A 12 -0.68 4.72 3.54
C GLY A 12 -2.13 5.13 3.43
N GLN A 13 -2.46 5.93 2.40
CA GLN A 13 -3.82 6.40 2.19
C GLN A 13 -4.40 6.00 0.81
N SER A 14 -5.31 6.78 0.24
CA SER A 14 -6.13 6.39 -0.90
C SER A 14 -5.33 5.91 -2.13
N ASN A 15 -4.23 6.55 -2.48
CA ASN A 15 -3.39 6.07 -3.59
C ASN A 15 -2.71 4.72 -3.27
N ALA A 16 -2.46 4.41 -2.00
CA ALA A 16 -2.01 3.07 -1.59
C ALA A 16 -3.14 2.04 -1.54
N VAL A 17 -4.39 2.45 -1.27
CA VAL A 17 -5.58 1.57 -1.38
C VAL A 17 -5.79 1.10 -2.82
N GLY A 18 -5.64 2.00 -3.78
CA GLY A 18 -5.90 1.77 -5.21
C GLY A 18 -7.27 2.29 -5.65
N PHE A 19 -7.26 3.47 -6.23
CA PHE A 19 -8.46 4.19 -6.70
C PHE A 19 -8.46 4.40 -8.22
N ASP A 20 -7.76 3.56 -8.97
CA ASP A 20 -7.89 3.60 -10.42
C ASP A 20 -9.23 2.99 -10.85
N GLU A 21 -10.18 3.85 -11.19
CA GLU A 21 -11.54 3.51 -11.62
C GLU A 21 -11.64 3.34 -13.14
N SER A 22 -10.54 3.38 -13.87
CA SER A 22 -10.55 3.09 -15.29
C SER A 22 -10.99 1.66 -15.56
N ARG A 23 -11.53 1.44 -16.76
CA ARG A 23 -12.03 0.12 -17.17
C ARG A 23 -11.04 -1.00 -16.83
N ILE A 24 -11.53 -2.03 -16.14
CA ILE A 24 -10.79 -3.26 -15.90
C ILE A 24 -11.14 -4.24 -17.05
N PRO A 25 -10.17 -4.63 -17.90
CA PRO A 25 -10.40 -5.65 -18.91
C PRO A 25 -10.86 -6.98 -18.28
N GLU A 26 -11.70 -7.74 -18.99
CA GLU A 26 -12.19 -9.04 -18.49
C GLU A 26 -11.05 -10.05 -18.25
N ASP A 27 -10.01 -9.97 -19.07
CA ASP A 27 -8.82 -10.81 -18.99
C ASP A 27 -7.72 -10.24 -18.05
N TYR A 28 -8.00 -9.14 -17.33
CA TYR A 28 -7.00 -8.42 -16.53
C TYR A 28 -6.21 -9.34 -15.59
N LEU A 29 -6.87 -10.23 -14.88
CA LEU A 29 -6.23 -11.16 -13.95
C LEU A 29 -5.36 -12.19 -14.68
N GLY A 30 -5.68 -12.53 -15.93
CA GLY A 30 -4.92 -13.46 -16.75
C GLY A 30 -3.52 -12.97 -17.15
N HIS A 31 -3.24 -11.69 -16.95
CA HIS A 31 -1.92 -11.14 -17.20
C HIS A 31 -0.92 -11.35 -16.05
N PHE A 32 -1.34 -11.95 -14.92
CA PHE A 32 -0.53 -12.08 -13.71
C PHE A 32 -0.51 -13.52 -13.21
N ARG A 33 0.55 -13.90 -12.51
CA ARG A 33 0.74 -15.21 -11.85
C ARG A 33 -0.08 -15.28 -10.56
N THR A 34 -1.42 -15.17 -10.67
CA THR A 34 -2.33 -15.04 -9.53
C THR A 34 -2.33 -16.27 -8.62
N GLU A 35 -1.93 -17.44 -9.11
CA GLU A 35 -1.77 -18.66 -8.32
C GLU A 35 -0.63 -18.57 -7.30
N ARG A 36 0.34 -17.68 -7.54
CA ARG A 36 1.50 -17.41 -6.66
C ARG A 36 1.36 -16.14 -5.82
N ILE A 37 0.24 -15.43 -5.96
CA ILE A 37 0.00 -14.15 -5.28
C ILE A 37 -1.26 -14.27 -4.45
N ARG A 38 -1.13 -13.94 -3.17
CA ARG A 38 -2.23 -13.96 -2.19
C ARG A 38 -2.27 -12.65 -1.42
N GLN A 39 -3.34 -12.41 -0.73
CA GLN A 39 -3.44 -11.34 0.26
C GLN A 39 -3.89 -11.88 1.61
N LEU A 40 -3.51 -11.19 2.68
CA LEU A 40 -4.08 -11.39 3.98
C LEU A 40 -5.39 -10.59 4.06
N GLY A 41 -6.49 -11.27 4.27
CA GLY A 41 -7.80 -10.63 4.40
C GLY A 41 -7.83 -9.61 5.53
N LEU A 42 -8.50 -8.48 5.31
CA LEU A 42 -8.45 -7.32 6.18
C LEU A 42 -9.64 -7.22 7.14
N TYR A 43 -10.81 -7.72 6.75
CA TYR A 43 -12.05 -7.52 7.51
C TYR A 43 -13.07 -8.65 7.33
N GLY A 44 -14.09 -8.66 8.19
CA GLY A 44 -15.19 -9.62 8.14
C GLY A 44 -14.70 -11.06 8.33
N GLU A 45 -15.33 -11.98 7.63
CA GLU A 45 -14.98 -13.40 7.70
C GLU A 45 -13.61 -13.74 7.11
N ASP A 46 -13.09 -12.86 6.27
CA ASP A 46 -11.77 -13.02 5.64
C ASP A 46 -10.63 -12.54 6.52
N ASN A 47 -10.93 -11.83 7.61
CA ASN A 47 -9.89 -11.27 8.48
C ASN A 47 -8.89 -12.33 8.93
N LEU A 48 -7.58 -12.05 8.71
CA LEU A 48 -6.46 -12.95 8.98
C LEU A 48 -6.45 -14.26 8.18
N LYS A 49 -7.29 -14.41 7.16
CA LYS A 49 -7.21 -15.54 6.22
C LYS A 49 -6.37 -15.18 5.00
N ILE A 50 -5.65 -16.16 4.48
CA ILE A 50 -4.95 -16.04 3.20
C ILE A 50 -5.96 -16.30 2.08
N ILE A 51 -6.27 -15.26 1.32
CA ILE A 51 -7.28 -15.28 0.26
C ILE A 51 -6.69 -14.88 -1.10
N PRO A 52 -7.35 -15.14 -2.23
CA PRO A 52 -6.91 -14.65 -3.53
C PRO A 52 -6.79 -13.12 -3.57
N LEU A 53 -5.83 -12.60 -4.33
CA LEU A 53 -5.71 -11.18 -4.62
C LEU A 53 -6.37 -10.89 -5.98
N GLY A 54 -7.32 -9.96 -5.99
CA GLY A 54 -7.98 -9.46 -7.20
C GLY A 54 -7.28 -8.25 -7.80
N ALA A 55 -7.95 -7.58 -8.73
CA ALA A 55 -7.47 -6.35 -9.34
C ALA A 55 -7.26 -5.21 -8.32
N CYS A 56 -8.09 -5.17 -7.28
CA CYS A 56 -7.92 -4.36 -6.09
C CYS A 56 -7.74 -5.26 -4.88
N ALA A 57 -6.84 -4.91 -3.99
CA ALA A 57 -6.70 -5.58 -2.71
C ALA A 57 -7.94 -5.31 -1.84
N GLN A 58 -8.29 -6.27 -0.99
CA GLN A 58 -9.36 -6.09 -0.01
C GLN A 58 -9.03 -4.91 0.92
N ASN A 59 -9.98 -4.03 1.08
CA ASN A 59 -9.90 -2.96 2.05
C ASN A 59 -11.29 -2.75 2.68
N TYR A 60 -11.35 -2.02 3.78
CA TYR A 60 -12.60 -1.87 4.49
C TYR A 60 -13.60 -0.90 3.86
N GLN A 61 -13.16 -0.07 2.94
CA GLN A 61 -14.06 0.78 2.16
C GLN A 61 -14.72 0.00 1.02
N ASP A 62 -14.28 -1.26 0.79
CA ASP A 62 -14.74 -2.15 -0.25
C ASP A 62 -14.85 -1.47 -1.63
N MET A 63 -13.70 -1.13 -2.18
CA MET A 63 -13.62 -0.47 -3.50
C MET A 63 -14.11 -1.34 -4.67
N ARG A 64 -14.33 -2.63 -4.45
CA ARG A 64 -14.77 -3.58 -5.48
C ARG A 64 -16.10 -3.23 -6.16
N PRO A 65 -17.09 -2.60 -5.48
CA PRO A 65 -18.35 -2.23 -6.11
C PRO A 65 -18.27 -1.04 -7.08
N PHE A 66 -17.20 -0.27 -7.06
CA PHE A 66 -17.07 0.86 -7.99
C PHE A 66 -16.90 0.35 -9.42
N GLY A 67 -17.98 0.43 -10.18
CA GLY A 67 -18.01 0.05 -11.59
C GLY A 67 -17.50 1.18 -12.48
N ASN A 68 -17.09 0.84 -13.69
CA ASN A 68 -16.86 1.82 -14.74
C ASN A 68 -18.19 2.17 -15.43
N PRO A 69 -18.76 3.37 -15.23
CA PRO A 69 -20.04 3.75 -15.84
C PRO A 69 -19.99 3.84 -17.37
N GLU A 70 -18.81 4.02 -17.97
CA GLU A 70 -18.62 4.08 -19.42
C GLU A 70 -18.68 2.70 -20.07
N ASN A 71 -18.44 1.65 -19.29
CA ASN A 71 -18.53 0.27 -19.77
C ASN A 71 -19.09 -0.66 -18.70
N PRO A 72 -20.43 -0.75 -18.60
CA PRO A 72 -21.10 -1.65 -17.66
C PRO A 72 -20.75 -3.13 -17.82
N ALA A 73 -20.24 -3.55 -18.98
CA ALA A 73 -19.81 -4.92 -19.25
C ALA A 73 -18.37 -5.19 -18.79
N ALA A 74 -17.62 -4.17 -18.38
CA ALA A 74 -16.31 -4.37 -17.79
C ALA A 74 -16.42 -4.95 -16.37
N MET A 75 -15.36 -5.61 -15.90
CA MET A 75 -15.27 -6.07 -14.53
C MET A 75 -15.49 -4.87 -13.59
N PRO A 76 -16.45 -4.91 -12.66
CA PRO A 76 -16.68 -3.83 -11.72
C PRO A 76 -15.51 -3.73 -10.73
N GLY A 77 -15.28 -2.54 -10.22
CA GLY A 77 -14.31 -2.28 -9.17
C GLY A 77 -13.24 -1.28 -9.56
N THR A 78 -12.21 -1.23 -8.75
CA THR A 78 -11.03 -0.40 -8.93
C THR A 78 -9.77 -1.25 -9.05
N ARG A 79 -8.69 -0.65 -9.51
CA ARG A 79 -7.36 -1.27 -9.58
C ARG A 79 -6.40 -0.58 -8.63
N GLY A 80 -5.44 -1.34 -8.14
CA GLY A 80 -4.34 -0.83 -7.33
C GLY A 80 -2.98 -1.37 -7.79
N MET A 81 -1.94 -0.97 -7.08
CA MET A 81 -0.57 -1.42 -7.36
C MET A 81 -0.28 -2.84 -6.87
N HIS A 82 -1.09 -3.40 -5.98
CA HIS A 82 -0.79 -4.62 -5.21
C HIS A 82 -0.47 -5.82 -6.10
N LEU A 83 -1.39 -6.15 -7.02
CA LEU A 83 -1.22 -7.30 -7.91
C LEU A 83 -0.08 -7.10 -8.92
N PRO A 84 0.00 -6.00 -9.69
CA PRO A 84 1.09 -5.80 -10.63
C PRO A 84 2.45 -5.69 -9.95
N LEU A 85 2.54 -5.09 -8.76
CA LEU A 85 3.80 -5.04 -8.02
C LEU A 85 4.22 -6.43 -7.54
N ALA A 86 3.31 -7.18 -6.94
CA ALA A 86 3.60 -8.54 -6.48
C ALA A 86 4.08 -9.43 -7.64
N ASP A 87 3.45 -9.32 -8.81
CA ASP A 87 3.86 -10.09 -9.99
C ASP A 87 5.29 -9.76 -10.43
N LEU A 88 5.64 -8.47 -10.49
CA LEU A 88 7.01 -8.06 -10.82
C LEU A 88 8.05 -8.56 -9.80
N LEU A 89 7.69 -8.61 -8.52
CA LEU A 89 8.57 -9.08 -7.46
C LEU A 89 8.80 -10.59 -7.48
N LEU A 90 7.92 -11.39 -8.08
CA LEU A 90 8.12 -12.84 -8.23
C LEU A 90 9.41 -13.19 -8.99
N ASP A 91 9.88 -12.32 -9.88
CA ASP A 91 11.12 -12.52 -10.63
C ASP A 91 12.39 -12.16 -9.84
N MET A 92 12.22 -11.57 -8.64
CA MET A 92 13.31 -11.09 -7.79
C MET A 92 13.49 -11.93 -6.51
N ILE A 93 12.69 -12.97 -6.34
CA ILE A 93 12.69 -13.84 -5.16
C ILE A 93 12.93 -15.30 -5.56
N PRO A 94 13.33 -16.18 -4.62
CA PRO A 94 13.47 -17.60 -4.93
C PRO A 94 12.16 -18.23 -5.41
N GLY A 95 12.24 -19.13 -6.39
CA GLY A 95 11.09 -19.70 -7.09
C GLY A 95 10.16 -20.54 -6.24
N ASP A 96 10.59 -20.98 -5.07
CA ASP A 96 9.83 -21.75 -4.09
C ASP A 96 9.02 -20.89 -3.09
N TYR A 97 9.10 -19.56 -3.21
CA TYR A 97 8.28 -18.63 -2.45
C TYR A 97 7.14 -18.07 -3.30
N ASP A 98 5.98 -17.94 -2.67
CA ASP A 98 4.85 -17.14 -3.17
C ASP A 98 4.87 -15.74 -2.51
N ILE A 99 4.11 -14.78 -3.03
CA ILE A 99 3.98 -13.45 -2.40
C ILE A 99 2.66 -13.37 -1.64
N LEU A 100 2.74 -12.91 -0.38
CA LEU A 100 1.60 -12.57 0.45
C LEU A 100 1.57 -11.05 0.65
N VAL A 101 0.56 -10.42 0.08
CA VAL A 101 0.33 -8.97 0.20
C VAL A 101 -0.50 -8.67 1.44
N LEU A 102 -0.07 -7.70 2.23
CA LEU A 102 -0.80 -7.14 3.36
C LEU A 102 -1.33 -5.75 2.97
N PRO A 103 -2.62 -5.62 2.67
CA PRO A 103 -3.23 -4.33 2.41
C PRO A 103 -3.49 -3.60 3.74
N CYS A 104 -2.69 -2.60 4.05
CA CYS A 104 -2.76 -1.81 5.28
C CYS A 104 -2.99 -0.32 4.99
N ALA A 105 -3.55 0.01 3.84
CA ALA A 105 -3.84 1.38 3.44
C ALA A 105 -5.29 1.76 3.73
N TYR A 106 -5.52 3.02 4.09
CA TYR A 106 -6.83 3.53 4.48
C TYR A 106 -7.08 4.88 3.84
N GLY A 107 -8.18 5.02 3.09
CA GLY A 107 -8.49 6.24 2.35
C GLY A 107 -8.90 7.40 3.27
N GLY A 108 -8.44 8.60 2.91
CA GLY A 108 -8.82 9.83 3.61
C GLY A 108 -8.25 9.98 5.02
N VAL A 109 -7.07 9.42 5.29
CA VAL A 109 -6.42 9.48 6.61
C VAL A 109 -5.02 10.10 6.52
N GLY A 110 -4.67 10.87 7.55
CA GLY A 110 -3.36 11.48 7.72
C GLY A 110 -2.79 11.20 9.10
N PHE A 111 -1.71 11.86 9.46
CA PHE A 111 -1.18 11.89 10.83
C PHE A 111 -1.83 12.96 11.69
N THR A 112 -2.28 14.04 11.06
CA THR A 112 -2.81 15.23 11.74
C THR A 112 -4.32 15.37 11.58
N VAL A 113 -4.90 14.66 10.62
CA VAL A 113 -6.34 14.66 10.33
C VAL A 113 -6.94 13.32 10.71
N GLY A 114 -7.92 13.35 11.58
CA GLY A 114 -8.61 12.17 12.10
C GLY A 114 -8.43 11.98 13.61
N GLU A 115 -9.11 10.99 14.15
CA GLU A 115 -9.07 10.62 15.54
C GLU A 115 -8.02 9.54 15.80
N GLN A 116 -7.47 9.49 17.00
CA GLN A 116 -6.57 8.41 17.39
C GLN A 116 -7.30 7.08 17.46
N GLY A 117 -8.51 7.08 18.04
CA GLY A 117 -9.35 5.90 18.16
C GLY A 117 -8.81 4.82 19.07
N SER A 118 -9.51 3.69 19.11
CA SER A 118 -9.10 2.47 19.80
C SER A 118 -8.89 1.35 18.80
N TYR A 119 -7.96 0.44 19.10
CA TYR A 119 -7.66 -0.71 18.26
C TYR A 119 -8.35 -1.98 18.78
N ASP A 120 -9.05 -2.63 17.87
CA ASP A 120 -9.49 -4.01 18.01
C ASP A 120 -8.89 -4.82 16.89
N SER A 121 -7.93 -5.69 17.20
CA SER A 121 -7.18 -6.50 16.23
C SER A 121 -8.06 -7.46 15.43
N VAL A 122 -9.25 -7.79 15.93
CA VAL A 122 -10.21 -8.72 15.30
C VAL A 122 -11.24 -8.00 14.45
N ALA A 123 -11.56 -6.76 14.77
CA ALA A 123 -12.70 -6.04 14.21
C ALA A 123 -12.36 -4.62 13.76
N LEU A 124 -11.14 -4.37 13.26
CA LEU A 124 -10.80 -3.06 12.73
C LEU A 124 -11.81 -2.67 11.64
N ARG A 125 -12.80 -1.89 12.04
CA ARG A 125 -13.88 -1.42 11.17
C ARG A 125 -13.84 0.10 11.06
N PRO A 126 -13.96 0.63 9.87
CA PRO A 126 -13.91 2.07 9.61
C PRO A 126 -15.18 2.81 10.02
N SER A 127 -16.23 2.11 10.44
CA SER A 127 -17.47 2.73 10.92
C SER A 127 -17.31 3.59 12.18
N GLN A 128 -16.12 3.65 12.76
CA GLN A 128 -15.81 4.41 13.97
C GLN A 128 -15.17 5.79 13.70
N GLY A 129 -15.43 6.39 12.57
CA GLY A 129 -14.88 7.69 12.24
C GLY A 129 -13.56 7.61 11.46
N ARG A 130 -12.99 8.76 11.16
CA ARG A 130 -11.68 8.85 10.50
C ARG A 130 -10.59 8.67 11.55
N LEU A 131 -10.00 7.50 11.59
CA LEU A 131 -8.80 7.26 12.38
C LEU A 131 -7.58 7.85 11.67
N ARG A 132 -6.52 8.15 12.40
CA ARG A 132 -5.27 8.70 11.88
C ARG A 132 -4.11 7.71 12.01
N TRP A 133 -3.07 7.95 11.23
CA TRP A 133 -1.77 7.31 11.42
C TRP A 133 -1.04 7.88 12.63
N GLY A 134 -0.09 7.12 13.17
CA GLY A 134 0.78 7.50 14.28
C GLY A 134 1.19 6.28 15.08
N LYS A 135 2.25 6.36 15.85
CA LYS A 135 2.82 5.22 16.59
C LYS A 135 1.87 4.59 17.63
N GLU A 136 0.80 5.29 18.01
CA GLU A 136 -0.22 4.79 18.95
C GLU A 136 -1.58 4.60 18.26
N SER A 137 -1.60 4.66 16.93
CA SER A 137 -2.85 4.57 16.17
C SER A 137 -3.26 3.12 15.93
N PRO A 138 -4.56 2.84 15.80
CA PRO A 138 -5.07 1.54 15.42
C PRO A 138 -4.50 1.02 14.11
N PHE A 139 -4.32 1.89 13.11
CA PHE A 139 -3.78 1.51 11.81
C PHE A 139 -2.33 1.04 11.90
N TYR A 140 -1.52 1.72 12.71
CA TYR A 140 -0.14 1.32 12.95
C TYR A 140 -0.07 -0.04 13.64
N PHE A 141 -0.84 -0.24 14.69
CA PHE A 141 -0.90 -1.54 15.37
C PHE A 141 -1.39 -2.65 14.46
N ALA A 142 -2.45 -2.39 13.67
CA ALA A 142 -2.95 -3.36 12.70
C ALA A 142 -1.88 -3.75 11.67
N MET A 143 -1.15 -2.79 11.12
CA MET A 143 -0.06 -3.04 10.18
C MET A 143 1.05 -3.89 10.83
N ARG A 144 1.53 -3.50 11.99
CA ARG A 144 2.59 -4.16 12.74
C ARG A 144 2.23 -5.61 13.10
N ASP A 145 1.07 -5.77 13.72
CA ASP A 145 0.62 -7.07 14.22
C ASP A 145 0.29 -8.05 13.07
N ARG A 146 -0.21 -7.56 11.94
CA ARG A 146 -0.42 -8.37 10.73
C ARG A 146 0.88 -8.81 10.07
N ILE A 147 1.89 -7.97 10.05
CA ILE A 147 3.23 -8.36 9.57
C ILE A 147 3.79 -9.45 10.45
N GLN A 148 3.78 -9.27 11.78
CA GLN A 148 4.23 -10.28 12.74
C GLN A 148 3.47 -11.59 12.57
N TYR A 149 2.14 -11.55 12.55
CA TYR A 149 1.27 -12.71 12.34
C TYR A 149 1.68 -13.50 11.08
N CYS A 150 1.86 -12.85 9.96
CA CYS A 150 2.27 -13.52 8.72
C CYS A 150 3.66 -14.14 8.79
N LEU A 151 4.58 -13.52 9.53
CA LEU A 151 5.93 -14.06 9.73
C LEU A 151 5.94 -15.29 10.64
N GLU A 152 4.96 -15.39 11.53
CA GLU A 152 4.80 -16.52 12.47
C GLU A 152 4.06 -17.71 11.83
N LEU A 153 3.27 -17.53 10.78
CA LEU A 153 2.57 -18.60 10.08
C LEU A 153 3.51 -19.70 9.55
N ASN A 154 4.72 -19.34 9.17
CA ASN A 154 5.74 -20.27 8.71
C ASN A 154 7.15 -19.74 9.08
N PRO A 155 8.03 -20.55 9.69
CA PRO A 155 9.36 -20.12 10.06
C PRO A 155 10.24 -19.66 8.88
N GLU A 156 9.93 -20.12 7.66
CA GLU A 156 10.62 -19.70 6.44
C GLU A 156 10.07 -18.40 5.84
N ASN A 157 8.93 -17.90 6.29
CA ASN A 157 8.41 -16.63 5.81
C ASN A 157 9.40 -15.48 6.04
N ARG A 158 9.51 -14.59 5.04
CA ARG A 158 10.41 -13.44 5.07
C ARG A 158 9.68 -12.17 4.67
N PHE A 159 10.10 -11.06 5.22
CA PHE A 159 9.55 -9.75 4.94
C PHE A 159 10.30 -9.05 3.81
N LEU A 160 9.58 -8.60 2.78
CA LEU A 160 10.13 -7.84 1.65
C LEU A 160 10.24 -6.35 1.96
N GLY A 161 9.25 -5.78 2.62
CA GLY A 161 9.23 -4.35 2.94
C GLY A 161 7.84 -3.75 3.00
N VAL A 162 7.81 -2.49 3.37
CA VAL A 162 6.61 -1.63 3.36
C VAL A 162 6.68 -0.72 2.14
N VAL A 163 5.65 -0.73 1.31
CA VAL A 163 5.38 0.33 0.33
C VAL A 163 4.47 1.34 0.99
N TRP A 164 4.95 2.56 1.12
CA TRP A 164 4.26 3.66 1.80
C TRP A 164 3.88 4.76 0.82
N MET A 165 2.59 5.08 0.77
CA MET A 165 2.10 6.17 -0.06
C MET A 165 1.09 6.98 0.74
N GLN A 166 1.55 8.09 1.35
CA GLN A 166 0.79 8.96 2.24
C GLN A 166 1.43 10.35 2.29
N GLY A 167 0.68 11.36 2.73
CA GLY A 167 1.11 12.74 2.90
C GLY A 167 0.09 13.74 2.38
N GLU A 168 -0.81 13.30 1.50
CA GLU A 168 -1.76 14.17 0.82
C GLU A 168 -2.76 14.80 1.81
N PHE A 169 -3.23 14.04 2.81
CA PHE A 169 -4.22 14.52 3.78
C PHE A 169 -3.64 15.41 4.87
N ASP A 170 -2.32 15.51 4.93
CA ASP A 170 -1.61 16.37 5.89
C ASP A 170 -1.07 17.67 5.26
N TYR A 171 -1.64 18.06 4.10
CA TYR A 171 -1.17 19.22 3.31
C TYR A 171 -1.15 20.55 4.08
N GLU A 172 -1.92 20.67 5.16
CA GLU A 172 -1.95 21.86 6.02
C GLU A 172 -0.99 21.78 7.21
N ASN A 173 -0.44 20.61 7.51
CA ASN A 173 0.35 20.34 8.72
C ASN A 173 1.58 19.46 8.46
N GLY A 174 2.33 19.76 7.42
CA GLY A 174 3.52 19.02 7.02
C GLY A 174 4.53 18.75 8.15
N PRO A 175 4.92 19.76 8.96
CA PRO A 175 5.85 19.53 10.07
C PRO A 175 5.37 18.49 11.09
N ALA A 176 4.10 18.51 11.45
CA ALA A 176 3.53 17.52 12.38
C ALA A 176 3.41 16.13 11.75
N GLN A 177 3.07 16.05 10.46
CA GLN A 177 3.06 14.81 9.70
C GLN A 177 4.47 14.18 9.69
N MET A 178 5.50 14.93 9.32
CA MET A 178 6.88 14.45 9.26
C MET A 178 7.36 13.93 10.62
N ALA A 179 7.10 14.66 11.69
CA ALA A 179 7.44 14.22 13.06
C ALA A 179 6.68 12.94 13.46
N GLY A 180 5.40 12.85 13.13
CA GLY A 180 4.58 11.67 13.38
C GLY A 180 5.06 10.44 12.60
N PHE A 181 5.42 10.62 11.34
CA PHE A 181 6.00 9.59 10.48
C PHE A 181 7.34 9.07 11.04
N ASP A 182 8.24 9.97 11.41
CA ASP A 182 9.55 9.60 11.96
C ASP A 182 9.39 8.79 13.25
N ALA A 183 8.54 9.26 14.18
CA ALA A 183 8.28 8.59 15.43
C ALA A 183 7.63 7.21 15.25
N MET A 184 6.71 7.06 14.28
CA MET A 184 6.05 5.80 13.97
C MET A 184 7.02 4.79 13.35
N THR A 185 7.84 5.23 12.39
CA THR A 185 8.77 4.33 11.70
C THR A 185 9.94 3.89 12.60
N GLU A 186 10.42 4.77 13.47
CA GLU A 186 11.43 4.40 14.48
C GLU A 186 10.90 3.33 15.43
N ASP A 187 9.67 3.52 15.94
CA ASP A 187 9.02 2.53 16.80
C ASP A 187 8.79 1.19 16.08
N PHE A 188 8.38 1.24 14.81
CA PHE A 188 8.19 0.06 13.97
C PHE A 188 9.47 -0.76 13.83
N PHE A 189 10.58 -0.14 13.46
CA PHE A 189 11.83 -0.87 13.28
C PHE A 189 12.34 -1.47 14.57
N ARG A 190 12.26 -0.71 15.67
CA ARG A 190 12.65 -1.20 17.00
C ARG A 190 11.81 -2.42 17.40
N TYR A 191 10.48 -2.30 17.34
CA TYR A 191 9.56 -3.38 17.69
C TYR A 191 9.78 -4.63 16.84
N MET A 192 9.86 -4.47 15.52
CA MET A 192 10.00 -5.61 14.62
C MET A 192 11.37 -6.29 14.72
N ALA A 193 12.42 -5.55 15.02
CA ALA A 193 13.75 -6.14 15.27
C ALA A 193 13.76 -7.02 16.52
N GLU A 194 12.99 -6.65 17.55
CA GLU A 194 12.84 -7.44 18.78
C GLU A 194 11.89 -8.62 18.60
N ALA A 195 10.72 -8.41 17.97
CA ALA A 195 9.68 -9.42 17.80
C ALA A 195 10.00 -10.45 16.71
N CYS A 196 10.64 -10.04 15.64
CA CYS A 196 10.87 -10.85 14.43
C CYS A 196 12.33 -10.75 13.95
N PRO A 197 13.34 -11.09 14.78
CA PRO A 197 14.75 -10.97 14.40
C PRO A 197 15.08 -11.85 13.20
N GLY A 198 15.87 -11.30 12.26
CA GLY A 198 16.35 -12.03 11.08
C GLY A 198 15.27 -12.42 10.06
N LYS A 199 14.07 -11.84 10.15
CA LYS A 199 12.97 -12.15 9.24
C LYS A 199 12.92 -11.28 7.97
N VAL A 200 13.76 -10.28 7.84
CA VAL A 200 13.84 -9.48 6.59
C VAL A 200 14.62 -10.25 5.53
N TYR A 201 14.07 -10.32 4.33
CA TYR A 201 14.76 -10.91 3.18
C TYR A 201 15.83 -9.94 2.66
N LYS A 202 17.10 -10.38 2.65
CA LYS A 202 18.27 -9.58 2.23
C LYS A 202 18.32 -8.20 2.89
N GLY A 203 18.27 -8.16 4.22
CA GLY A 203 18.37 -6.90 4.97
C GLY A 203 17.98 -7.03 6.43
N ASP A 204 17.83 -5.89 7.06
CA ASP A 204 17.48 -5.74 8.48
C ASP A 204 16.26 -4.83 8.64
N TRP A 205 15.69 -4.81 9.85
CA TRP A 205 14.60 -3.92 10.23
C TRP A 205 15.09 -2.47 10.35
N ASN A 206 15.20 -1.79 9.21
CA ASN A 206 15.64 -0.40 9.11
C ASN A 206 15.00 0.30 7.89
N ARG A 207 15.40 1.54 7.64
CA ARG A 207 14.87 2.36 6.54
C ARG A 207 15.02 1.73 5.15
N GLY A 208 15.95 0.81 4.96
CA GLY A 208 16.20 0.10 3.70
C GLY A 208 15.07 -0.82 3.23
N ILE A 209 14.07 -1.07 4.08
CA ILE A 209 12.87 -1.86 3.73
C ILE A 209 11.60 -1.03 3.68
N TRP A 210 11.68 0.31 3.74
CA TRP A 210 10.54 1.20 3.73
C TRP A 210 10.57 2.10 2.49
N TYR A 211 9.71 1.80 1.53
CA TYR A 211 9.68 2.41 0.21
C TYR A 211 8.63 3.51 0.16
N ASN A 212 9.07 4.77 0.33
CA ASN A 212 8.22 5.95 0.24
C ASN A 212 7.97 6.29 -1.23
N ALA A 213 6.77 6.06 -1.73
CA ALA A 213 6.42 6.36 -3.11
C ALA A 213 5.67 7.70 -3.24
N GLU A 214 6.07 8.46 -4.25
CA GLU A 214 5.37 9.68 -4.65
C GLU A 214 3.95 9.34 -5.13
N THR A 215 3.07 10.32 -5.05
CA THR A 215 1.68 10.22 -5.47
C THR A 215 1.45 11.01 -6.77
N VAL A 216 0.20 11.09 -7.21
CA VAL A 216 -0.18 11.78 -8.44
C VAL A 216 0.15 13.27 -8.42
N ALA A 217 0.45 13.84 -9.60
CA ALA A 217 0.97 15.20 -9.77
C ALA A 217 0.12 16.30 -9.14
N HIS A 218 -1.19 16.10 -9.00
CA HIS A 218 -2.11 17.05 -8.37
C HIS A 218 -1.58 17.55 -7.03
N TRP A 219 -1.09 16.66 -6.19
CA TRP A 219 -0.67 16.96 -4.83
C TRP A 219 0.63 17.77 -4.73
N TYR A 220 1.43 17.81 -5.78
CA TYR A 220 2.65 18.64 -5.81
C TYR A 220 2.38 20.14 -5.81
N GLY A 221 1.15 20.57 -6.08
CA GLY A 221 0.71 21.96 -5.98
C GLY A 221 -0.06 22.27 -4.70
N VAL A 222 -0.21 21.32 -3.76
CA VAL A 222 -1.10 21.44 -2.61
C VAL A 222 -0.31 21.56 -1.30
N GLY A 223 -0.40 22.69 -0.65
CA GLY A 223 0.08 22.96 0.70
C GLY A 223 1.50 22.47 0.99
N ASP A 224 1.65 21.70 2.05
CA ASP A 224 2.93 21.15 2.51
C ASP A 224 3.29 19.79 1.86
N CYS A 225 2.48 19.25 0.96
CA CYS A 225 2.78 17.96 0.31
C CYS A 225 4.20 17.91 -0.30
N PRO A 226 4.69 18.91 -1.05
CA PRO A 226 6.04 18.89 -1.58
C PRO A 226 7.13 18.79 -0.50
N LYS A 227 6.89 19.38 0.68
CA LYS A 227 7.82 19.33 1.81
C LYS A 227 7.82 17.93 2.44
N ILE A 228 6.66 17.30 2.54
CA ILE A 228 6.53 15.93 3.04
C ILE A 228 7.33 14.97 2.15
N TRP A 229 7.18 15.03 0.81
CA TRP A 229 7.95 14.17 -0.08
C TRP A 229 9.45 14.51 -0.10
N ALA A 230 9.81 15.78 0.04
CA ALA A 230 11.21 16.15 0.21
C ALA A 230 11.80 15.56 1.50
N HIS A 231 11.02 15.53 2.58
CA HIS A 231 11.40 14.84 3.83
C HIS A 231 11.58 13.34 3.60
N TYR A 232 10.63 12.65 2.95
CA TYR A 232 10.76 11.22 2.63
C TYR A 232 12.00 10.91 1.79
N ALA A 233 12.32 11.76 0.81
CA ALA A 233 13.52 11.62 -0.01
C ALA A 233 14.81 11.78 0.77
N GLN A 234 14.82 12.66 1.79
CA GLN A 234 15.97 12.83 2.70
C GLN A 234 16.05 11.72 3.75
N TRP A 235 14.89 11.26 4.23
CA TRP A 235 14.79 10.24 5.26
C TRP A 235 15.37 8.88 4.81
N SER A 236 15.12 8.47 3.56
CA SER A 236 15.75 7.30 2.94
C SER A 236 15.90 7.48 1.42
N PRO A 237 16.99 8.10 0.95
CA PRO A 237 17.19 8.38 -0.48
C PRO A 237 17.20 7.14 -1.38
N GLU A 238 17.67 6.01 -0.84
CA GLU A 238 17.80 4.76 -1.62
C GLU A 238 16.46 4.06 -1.85
N THR A 239 15.52 4.24 -0.95
CA THR A 239 14.19 3.63 -1.00
C THR A 239 13.08 4.62 -1.38
N TYR A 240 13.43 5.86 -1.66
CA TYR A 240 12.49 6.85 -2.17
C TYR A 240 12.13 6.55 -3.62
N VAL A 241 10.84 6.40 -3.91
CA VAL A 241 10.32 6.02 -5.20
C VAL A 241 9.75 7.25 -5.90
N LYS A 242 10.47 7.74 -6.90
CA LYS A 242 9.95 8.79 -7.78
C LYS A 242 8.97 8.20 -8.78
N VAL A 243 7.79 8.82 -8.88
CA VAL A 243 6.80 8.55 -9.90
C VAL A 243 6.81 9.71 -10.90
N PRO A 244 6.89 9.44 -12.22
CA PRO A 244 6.83 10.52 -13.22
C PRO A 244 5.59 11.39 -13.05
N ARG A 245 5.76 12.72 -13.11
CA ARG A 245 4.67 13.67 -12.88
C ARG A 245 3.62 13.71 -13.96
N ASP A 246 3.95 13.24 -15.15
CA ASP A 246 3.04 13.05 -16.29
C ASP A 246 2.27 11.73 -16.23
N THR A 247 2.37 11.00 -15.12
CA THR A 247 1.59 9.78 -14.90
C THR A 247 0.11 10.10 -14.82
N ASP A 248 -0.67 9.33 -15.57
CA ASP A 248 -2.12 9.54 -15.71
C ASP A 248 -2.85 9.57 -14.35
N SER A 249 -3.79 10.45 -14.23
CA SER A 249 -4.77 10.50 -13.13
C SER A 249 -6.15 10.05 -13.60
N ASN A 250 -7.06 9.80 -12.66
CA ASN A 250 -8.45 9.43 -12.97
C ASN A 250 -9.20 10.52 -13.76
N GLU A 251 -8.75 11.76 -13.71
CA GLU A 251 -9.35 12.87 -14.48
C GLU A 251 -9.35 12.59 -15.99
N VAL A 252 -8.33 11.90 -16.48
CA VAL A 252 -8.18 11.53 -17.90
C VAL A 252 -9.28 10.55 -18.34
N ASN A 253 -9.81 9.75 -17.43
CA ASN A 253 -10.74 8.65 -17.76
C ASN A 253 -12.21 9.03 -17.73
N GLY A 254 -12.58 10.20 -17.20
CA GLY A 254 -13.98 10.63 -17.16
C GLY A 254 -14.90 9.77 -16.27
N THR A 255 -14.37 9.13 -15.25
CA THR A 255 -15.13 8.23 -14.36
C THR A 255 -16.18 8.96 -13.51
N GLY A 256 -17.09 8.23 -12.85
CA GLY A 256 -18.24 8.76 -12.14
C GLY A 256 -17.97 9.64 -10.91
N LEU A 257 -16.72 9.74 -10.44
CA LEU A 257 -16.34 10.63 -9.34
C LEU A 257 -16.34 12.11 -9.78
N THR A 258 -16.40 13.01 -8.81
CA THR A 258 -16.23 14.45 -9.10
C THR A 258 -14.85 14.72 -9.68
N ALA A 259 -14.70 15.72 -10.54
CA ALA A 259 -13.43 16.08 -11.16
C ALA A 259 -12.30 16.29 -10.12
N ALA A 260 -12.62 16.92 -8.98
CA ALA A 260 -11.64 17.12 -7.90
C ALA A 260 -11.12 15.82 -7.32
N VAL A 261 -11.98 14.84 -7.05
CA VAL A 261 -11.58 13.53 -6.51
C VAL A 261 -10.79 12.72 -7.53
N ARG A 262 -11.14 12.82 -8.81
CA ARG A 262 -10.41 12.14 -9.89
C ARG A 262 -8.98 12.61 -10.03
N ALA A 263 -8.74 13.92 -9.98
CA ALA A 263 -7.40 14.49 -10.06
C ALA A 263 -6.48 14.06 -8.91
N MET A 264 -7.05 13.66 -7.78
CA MET A 264 -6.32 13.24 -6.58
C MET A 264 -5.78 11.81 -6.63
N HIS A 265 -6.16 11.00 -7.61
CA HIS A 265 -5.83 9.58 -7.69
C HIS A 265 -5.25 9.20 -9.05
N PHE A 266 -4.39 8.19 -9.07
CA PHE A 266 -3.91 7.58 -10.29
C PHE A 266 -5.04 6.93 -11.08
N GLY A 267 -4.95 6.96 -12.40
CA GLY A 267 -5.94 6.38 -13.30
C GLY A 267 -5.33 5.84 -14.59
N ASN A 268 -6.19 5.37 -15.48
CA ASN A 268 -5.82 4.89 -16.81
C ASN A 268 -4.74 3.79 -16.77
N ASP A 269 -4.91 2.83 -15.84
CA ASP A 269 -3.97 1.72 -15.63
C ASP A 269 -2.55 2.16 -15.18
N ALA A 270 -2.44 3.36 -14.60
CA ALA A 270 -1.14 3.93 -14.19
C ALA A 270 -0.43 3.07 -13.13
N PHE A 271 -1.20 2.44 -12.24
CA PHE A 271 -0.59 1.55 -11.23
C PHE A 271 0.20 0.41 -11.88
N ARG A 272 -0.35 -0.25 -12.91
CA ARG A 272 0.33 -1.35 -13.59
C ARG A 272 1.47 -0.86 -14.49
N ARG A 273 1.22 0.23 -15.26
CA ARG A 273 2.16 0.67 -16.28
C ARG A 273 3.33 1.49 -15.75
N VAL A 274 3.15 2.19 -14.63
CA VAL A 274 4.13 3.15 -14.13
C VAL A 274 4.46 2.95 -12.66
N VAL A 275 3.48 3.00 -11.76
CA VAL A 275 3.73 3.05 -10.32
C VAL A 275 4.38 1.76 -9.82
N ALA A 276 3.80 0.60 -10.11
CA ALA A 276 4.36 -0.69 -9.70
C ALA A 276 5.76 -0.94 -10.30
N PRO A 277 6.03 -0.67 -11.58
CA PRO A 277 7.40 -0.72 -12.13
C PRO A 277 8.40 0.20 -11.43
N CYS A 278 8.03 1.43 -11.08
CA CYS A 278 8.91 2.34 -10.34
C CYS A 278 9.27 1.79 -8.95
N ILE A 279 8.29 1.25 -8.24
CA ILE A 279 8.49 0.63 -6.93
C ILE A 279 9.36 -0.62 -7.06
N ALA A 280 9.03 -1.53 -7.98
CA ALA A 280 9.77 -2.77 -8.21
C ALA A 280 11.24 -2.50 -8.57
N LYS A 281 11.49 -1.51 -9.45
CA LYS A 281 12.86 -1.07 -9.80
C LYS A 281 13.63 -0.56 -8.59
N THR A 282 12.97 0.14 -7.67
CA THR A 282 13.62 0.63 -6.45
C THR A 282 13.91 -0.53 -5.50
N MET A 283 12.96 -1.46 -5.32
CA MET A 283 13.14 -2.66 -4.51
C MET A 283 14.24 -3.59 -5.04
N ALA A 284 14.39 -3.68 -6.35
CA ALA A 284 15.39 -4.51 -7.02
C ALA A 284 16.82 -4.20 -6.58
N LYS A 285 17.13 -2.94 -6.23
CA LYS A 285 18.47 -2.53 -5.73
C LYS A 285 18.91 -3.31 -4.49
N ARG A 286 17.95 -3.76 -3.68
CA ARG A 286 18.21 -4.56 -2.48
C ARG A 286 18.00 -6.06 -2.73
N LEU A 287 17.04 -6.40 -3.59
CA LEU A 287 16.63 -7.80 -3.81
C LEU A 287 17.59 -8.57 -4.73
N HIS A 288 18.40 -7.90 -5.53
CA HIS A 288 19.49 -8.48 -6.30
C HIS A 288 20.81 -8.37 -5.53
#